data_c966f017387d3a5cf2dedc02a5f7bdf9
#
_entry.id   c966f017387d3a5cf2dedc02a5f7bdf9
#
_cell.length_a   1.000
_cell.length_b   1.000
_cell.length_c   1.000
_cell.angle_alpha   90.00
_cell.angle_beta   90.00
_cell.angle_gamma   90.00
#
_symmetry.space_group_name_H-M   'P 1'
#
loop_
_entity.id
_entity.type
_entity.pdbx_description
1 polymer ?
#
loop_
_entity_poly.entity_id
_entity_poly.type
_entity_poly.pdbx_seq_one_letter_code
_entity_poly.pdbx_strand_id
1 'polypeptide(L)'
;IIYNSGRYRMNGRGSLAGLLPYGDANEIVVEMGHEVIPVVEDTPVLAGVNGTDPFRQMDVFIEDLKRRGFSGVQNFPTVGLIDEDSGFRANLEETGMGYDKEVEMIREASEQEMLTCPYVFTEEHARQMTEAGADVVVSHMGLTTSGDIGAETALNLDEAAERVQAHHDVAK
;
A
#
# COMPACT_ATOMS: atom_id res chain seq x y z
N ILE A 1 -3.98 8.19 6.22
CA ILE A 1 -4.16 7.40 4.98
C ILE A 1 -5.51 6.73 5.00
N ILE A 2 -6.26 6.84 3.92
CA ILE A 2 -7.56 6.17 3.75
C ILE A 2 -7.35 4.81 3.08
N TYR A 3 -7.66 3.74 3.77
CA TYR A 3 -7.64 2.37 3.24
C TYR A 3 -9.05 1.84 3.04
N ASN A 4 -9.25 1.02 2.01
CA ASN A 4 -10.50 0.29 1.78
C ASN A 4 -10.93 -0.52 3.02
N SER A 5 -9.99 -1.03 3.80
CA SER A 5 -10.24 -1.76 5.05
C SER A 5 -11.00 -0.96 6.10
N GLY A 6 -11.01 0.37 6.03
CA GLY A 6 -11.77 1.23 6.93
C GLY A 6 -13.29 1.04 6.86
N ARG A 7 -13.80 0.50 5.75
CA ARG A 7 -15.23 0.17 5.59
C ARG A 7 -15.62 -1.18 6.22
N TYR A 8 -14.66 -2.02 6.54
CA TYR A 8 -14.96 -3.36 7.02
C TYR A 8 -15.06 -3.44 8.54
N ARG A 9 -16.06 -4.16 9.04
CA ARG A 9 -16.21 -4.47 10.46
C ARG A 9 -15.26 -5.62 10.86
N MET A 10 -13.98 -5.40 10.70
CA MET A 10 -12.96 -6.43 10.86
C MET A 10 -11.95 -6.01 11.94
N ASN A 11 -12.43 -5.81 13.18
CA ASN A 11 -11.57 -5.42 14.29
C ASN A 11 -10.34 -6.35 14.40
N GLY A 12 -9.13 -5.78 14.23
CA GLY A 12 -7.87 -6.52 14.20
C GLY A 12 -7.58 -7.30 12.90
N ARG A 13 -8.44 -7.23 11.88
CA ARG A 13 -8.28 -7.97 10.60
C ARG A 13 -8.15 -7.05 9.38
N GLY A 14 -7.92 -5.76 9.60
CA GLY A 14 -7.88 -4.77 8.51
C GLY A 14 -6.89 -5.13 7.40
N SER A 15 -5.71 -5.64 7.75
CA SER A 15 -4.68 -6.04 6.78
C SER A 15 -5.11 -7.17 5.84
N LEU A 16 -6.02 -8.06 6.26
CA LEU A 16 -6.54 -9.12 5.39
C LEU A 16 -7.38 -8.59 4.23
N ALA A 17 -7.93 -7.39 4.33
CA ALA A 17 -8.63 -6.74 3.24
C ALA A 17 -7.70 -6.39 2.05
N GLY A 18 -6.38 -6.41 2.26
CA GLY A 18 -5.38 -6.30 1.21
C GLY A 18 -5.13 -7.59 0.42
N LEU A 19 -5.71 -8.72 0.85
CA LEU A 19 -5.49 -10.03 0.24
C LEU A 19 -6.77 -10.67 -0.31
N LEU A 20 -7.94 -10.23 0.15
CA LEU A 20 -9.21 -10.86 -0.14
C LEU A 20 -10.16 -9.93 -0.89
N PRO A 21 -10.97 -10.45 -1.84
CA PRO A 21 -11.80 -9.66 -2.73
C PRO A 21 -13.13 -9.25 -2.07
N TYR A 22 -13.09 -8.35 -1.10
CA TYR A 22 -14.28 -7.87 -0.40
C TYR A 22 -15.00 -6.72 -1.10
N GLY A 23 -14.55 -6.31 -2.27
CA GLY A 23 -15.14 -5.24 -3.06
C GLY A 23 -14.09 -4.51 -3.91
N ASP A 24 -14.52 -3.46 -4.60
CA ASP A 24 -13.62 -2.58 -5.34
C ASP A 24 -12.86 -1.68 -4.34
N ALA A 25 -11.60 -2.03 -4.09
CA ALA A 25 -10.78 -1.34 -3.11
C ALA A 25 -10.57 0.14 -3.44
N ASN A 26 -10.33 0.45 -4.71
CA ASN A 26 -10.09 1.81 -5.17
C ASN A 26 -11.35 2.66 -5.10
N GLU A 27 -12.51 2.11 -5.47
CA GLU A 27 -13.79 2.84 -5.34
C GLU A 27 -14.15 3.12 -3.88
N ILE A 28 -13.95 2.15 -3.00
CA ILE A 28 -14.18 2.32 -1.55
C ILE A 28 -13.35 3.48 -1.00
N VAL A 29 -12.09 3.61 -1.40
CA VAL A 29 -11.21 4.72 -0.96
C VAL A 29 -11.71 6.06 -1.49
N VAL A 30 -12.16 6.12 -2.74
CA VAL A 30 -12.76 7.33 -3.33
C VAL A 30 -14.03 7.73 -2.58
N GLU A 31 -14.93 6.78 -2.29
CA GLU A 31 -16.14 7.05 -1.49
C GLU A 31 -15.81 7.59 -0.10
N MET A 32 -14.86 6.97 0.59
CA MET A 32 -14.40 7.43 1.91
C MET A 32 -13.74 8.82 1.85
N GLY A 33 -13.06 9.13 0.76
CA GLY A 33 -12.47 10.45 0.51
C GLY A 33 -13.51 11.58 0.57
N HIS A 34 -14.72 11.35 0.07
CA HIS A 34 -15.82 12.33 0.14
C HIS A 34 -16.24 12.67 1.57
N GLU A 35 -16.03 11.75 2.52
CA GLU A 35 -16.35 11.97 3.93
C GLU A 35 -15.18 12.59 4.71
N VAL A 36 -13.96 12.17 4.39
CA VAL A 36 -12.75 12.50 5.18
C VAL A 36 -12.13 13.83 4.73
N ILE A 37 -11.94 14.02 3.42
CA ILE A 37 -11.22 15.20 2.89
C ILE A 37 -11.87 16.52 3.33
N PRO A 38 -13.21 16.69 3.31
CA PRO A 38 -13.83 17.95 3.68
C PRO A 38 -13.68 18.35 5.14
N VAL A 39 -13.29 17.43 6.03
CA VAL A 39 -13.16 17.68 7.48
C VAL A 39 -11.72 17.72 7.96
N VAL A 40 -10.77 17.52 7.06
CA VAL A 40 -9.33 17.60 7.34
C VAL A 40 -8.80 18.92 6.80
N GLU A 41 -8.23 19.76 7.67
CA GLU A 41 -7.80 21.11 7.30
C GLU A 41 -6.30 21.17 6.95
N ASP A 42 -5.42 20.73 7.85
CA ASP A 42 -3.97 20.96 7.77
C ASP A 42 -3.12 19.68 7.54
N THR A 43 -3.77 18.53 7.44
CA THR A 43 -3.07 17.25 7.30
C THR A 43 -3.24 16.69 5.88
N PRO A 44 -2.15 16.31 5.17
CA PRO A 44 -2.28 15.65 3.88
C PRO A 44 -3.03 14.32 4.01
N VAL A 45 -3.96 14.08 3.11
CA VAL A 45 -4.75 12.84 3.05
C VAL A 45 -4.26 11.99 1.87
N LEU A 46 -3.78 10.79 2.15
CA LEU A 46 -3.30 9.86 1.15
C LEU A 46 -4.33 8.78 0.87
N ALA A 47 -4.39 8.32 -0.38
CA ALA A 47 -5.21 7.19 -0.81
C ALA A 47 -4.41 5.88 -0.71
N GLY A 48 -4.98 4.87 -0.08
CA GLY A 48 -4.52 3.48 -0.25
C GLY A 48 -4.97 2.95 -1.60
N VAL A 49 -4.05 2.76 -2.53
CA VAL A 49 -4.33 2.40 -3.93
C VAL A 49 -3.98 0.95 -4.20
N ASN A 50 -4.93 0.20 -4.74
CA ASN A 50 -4.68 -1.10 -5.33
C ASN A 50 -4.00 -0.92 -6.70
N GLY A 51 -2.67 -0.96 -6.74
CA GLY A 51 -1.88 -0.76 -7.96
C GLY A 51 -2.02 -1.89 -9.01
N THR A 52 -2.53 -3.05 -8.60
CA THR A 52 -2.78 -4.20 -9.49
C THR A 52 -4.22 -4.24 -10.03
N ASP A 53 -5.00 -3.17 -9.86
CA ASP A 53 -6.40 -3.10 -10.30
C ASP A 53 -6.52 -3.26 -11.82
N PRO A 54 -7.13 -4.34 -12.34
CA PRO A 54 -7.23 -4.57 -13.77
C PRO A 54 -8.36 -3.77 -14.45
N PHE A 55 -9.16 -3.03 -13.67
CA PHE A 55 -10.32 -2.28 -14.18
C PHE A 55 -10.01 -0.81 -14.45
N ARG A 56 -8.83 -0.32 -14.04
CA ARG A 56 -8.43 1.09 -14.14
C ARG A 56 -7.13 1.26 -14.92
N GLN A 57 -7.05 2.36 -15.65
CA GLN A 57 -5.78 2.90 -16.12
C GLN A 57 -5.20 3.72 -14.96
N MET A 58 -4.06 3.31 -14.44
CA MET A 58 -3.56 3.80 -13.16
C MET A 58 -3.15 5.27 -13.21
N ASP A 59 -2.54 5.72 -14.31
CA ASP A 59 -2.20 7.10 -14.56
C ASP A 59 -3.42 8.05 -14.49
N VAL A 60 -4.53 7.64 -15.14
CA VAL A 60 -5.79 8.39 -15.13
C VAL A 60 -6.43 8.37 -13.73
N PHE A 61 -6.35 7.24 -13.04
CA PHE A 61 -6.91 7.12 -11.69
C PHE A 61 -6.16 8.00 -10.67
N ILE A 62 -4.83 8.06 -10.77
CA ILE A 62 -4.01 8.92 -9.91
C ILE A 62 -4.33 10.40 -10.15
N GLU A 63 -4.49 10.83 -11.41
CA GLU A 63 -4.93 12.18 -11.73
C GLU A 63 -6.32 12.49 -11.14
N ASP A 64 -7.24 11.53 -11.18
CA ASP A 64 -8.57 11.68 -10.58
C ASP A 64 -8.49 11.82 -9.05
N LEU A 65 -7.65 11.04 -8.37
CA LEU A 65 -7.41 11.17 -6.93
C LEU A 65 -6.87 12.56 -6.58
N LYS A 66 -5.90 13.08 -7.35
CA LYS A 66 -5.35 14.43 -7.17
C LYS A 66 -6.46 15.49 -7.30
N ARG A 67 -7.30 15.40 -8.32
CA ARG A 67 -8.46 16.30 -8.52
C ARG A 67 -9.48 16.25 -7.41
N ARG A 68 -9.64 15.10 -6.74
CA ARG A 68 -10.54 14.92 -5.58
C ARG A 68 -9.97 15.47 -4.27
N GLY A 69 -8.71 15.91 -4.26
CA GLY A 69 -8.07 16.51 -3.11
C GLY A 69 -7.22 15.55 -2.26
N PHE A 70 -6.94 14.34 -2.75
CA PHE A 70 -5.90 13.52 -2.14
C PHE A 70 -4.53 14.15 -2.38
N SER A 71 -3.71 14.16 -1.33
CA SER A 71 -2.35 14.72 -1.36
C SER A 71 -1.30 13.71 -1.84
N GLY A 72 -1.62 12.43 -1.79
CA GLY A 72 -0.66 11.37 -2.11
C GLY A 72 -1.27 9.97 -2.11
N VAL A 73 -0.42 8.98 -2.28
CA VAL A 73 -0.80 7.57 -2.39
C VAL A 73 0.09 6.64 -1.57
N GLN A 74 -0.45 5.47 -1.25
CA GLN A 74 0.25 4.32 -0.71
C GLN A 74 -0.27 3.03 -1.37
N ASN A 75 0.59 2.04 -1.59
CA ASN A 75 0.22 0.75 -2.20
C ASN A 75 -0.50 -0.15 -1.19
N PHE A 76 -1.81 -0.01 -1.10
CA PHE A 76 -2.67 -0.89 -0.30
C PHE A 76 -4.09 -0.93 -0.90
N PRO A 77 -4.63 -2.10 -1.20
CA PRO A 77 -4.11 -3.47 -1.05
C PRO A 77 -2.76 -3.72 -1.73
N THR A 78 -1.97 -4.67 -1.21
CA THR A 78 -0.64 -4.97 -1.73
C THR A 78 -0.37 -6.48 -1.82
N VAL A 79 0.21 -6.91 -2.93
CA VAL A 79 0.67 -8.30 -3.09
C VAL A 79 1.93 -8.60 -2.28
N GLY A 80 2.62 -7.57 -1.80
CA GLY A 80 3.79 -7.70 -0.93
C GLY A 80 3.53 -8.40 0.40
N LEU A 81 2.26 -8.51 0.84
CA LEU A 81 1.86 -9.31 2.01
C LEU A 81 1.88 -10.82 1.77
N ILE A 82 1.96 -11.26 0.51
CA ILE A 82 1.97 -12.67 0.13
C ILE A 82 3.42 -13.13 0.07
N ASP A 83 3.72 -14.26 0.73
CA ASP A 83 5.07 -14.83 0.76
C ASP A 83 5.63 -15.00 -0.65
N GLU A 84 6.85 -14.52 -0.88
CA GLU A 84 7.49 -14.47 -2.20
C GLU A 84 7.70 -15.86 -2.82
N ASP A 85 7.92 -16.89 -2.00
CA ASP A 85 8.14 -18.27 -2.41
C ASP A 85 6.83 -19.07 -2.56
N SER A 86 5.67 -18.44 -2.35
CA SER A 86 4.38 -19.11 -2.51
C SER A 86 3.97 -19.26 -3.97
N GLY A 87 3.32 -20.39 -4.30
CA GLY A 87 2.74 -20.59 -5.64
C GLY A 87 1.70 -19.54 -6.03
N PHE A 88 1.00 -18.97 -5.06
CA PHE A 88 0.03 -17.90 -5.32
C PHE A 88 0.74 -16.60 -5.72
N ARG A 89 1.84 -16.22 -5.05
CA ARG A 89 2.64 -15.07 -5.44
C ARG A 89 3.22 -15.24 -6.83
N ALA A 90 3.81 -16.40 -7.13
CA ALA A 90 4.35 -16.70 -8.46
C ALA A 90 3.29 -16.57 -9.57
N ASN A 91 2.06 -17.06 -9.33
CA ASN A 91 0.97 -16.90 -10.29
C ASN A 91 0.60 -15.44 -10.56
N LEU A 92 0.61 -14.57 -9.55
CA LEU A 92 0.37 -13.14 -9.71
C LEU A 92 1.47 -12.48 -10.54
N GLU A 93 2.74 -12.75 -10.23
CA GLU A 93 3.89 -12.22 -10.97
C GLU A 93 3.86 -12.65 -12.45
N GLU A 94 3.63 -13.93 -12.72
CA GLU A 94 3.57 -14.50 -14.07
C GLU A 94 2.40 -13.98 -14.91
N THR A 95 1.33 -13.51 -14.26
CA THR A 95 0.14 -12.98 -14.93
C THR A 95 0.06 -11.45 -14.97
N GLY A 96 1.15 -10.77 -14.61
CA GLY A 96 1.22 -9.30 -14.63
C GLY A 96 0.40 -8.62 -13.54
N MET A 97 0.22 -9.29 -12.40
CA MET A 97 -0.47 -8.80 -11.20
C MET A 97 0.49 -8.72 -10.01
N GLY A 98 1.78 -8.59 -10.28
CA GLY A 98 2.85 -8.59 -9.30
C GLY A 98 3.10 -7.24 -8.63
N TYR A 99 4.11 -7.23 -7.77
CA TYR A 99 4.53 -6.02 -7.04
C TYR A 99 5.11 -4.94 -7.96
N ASP A 100 5.59 -5.30 -9.14
CA ASP A 100 6.03 -4.38 -10.19
C ASP A 100 4.96 -3.36 -10.58
N LYS A 101 3.67 -3.75 -10.57
CA LYS A 101 2.54 -2.84 -10.82
C LYS A 101 2.36 -1.80 -9.72
N GLU A 102 2.67 -2.17 -8.49
CA GLU A 102 2.66 -1.21 -7.37
C GLU A 102 3.83 -0.21 -7.49
N VAL A 103 4.99 -0.68 -7.95
CA VAL A 103 6.14 0.18 -8.26
C VAL A 103 5.83 1.14 -9.40
N GLU A 104 5.19 0.66 -10.48
CA GLU A 104 4.71 1.52 -11.58
C GLU A 104 3.74 2.59 -11.07
N MET A 105 2.76 2.21 -10.24
CA MET A 105 1.79 3.14 -9.64
C MET A 105 2.47 4.24 -8.79
N ILE A 106 3.49 3.89 -8.01
CA ILE A 106 4.25 4.89 -7.23
C ILE A 106 5.03 5.82 -8.17
N ARG A 107 5.62 5.31 -9.25
CA ARG A 107 6.29 6.15 -10.26
C ARG A 107 5.33 7.14 -10.89
N GLU A 108 4.16 6.67 -11.35
CA GLU A 108 3.12 7.52 -11.92
C GLU A 108 2.67 8.63 -10.95
N ALA A 109 2.51 8.29 -9.67
CA ALA A 109 2.13 9.26 -8.64
C ALA A 109 3.24 10.30 -8.40
N SER A 110 4.50 9.87 -8.36
CA SER A 110 5.65 10.75 -8.22
C SER A 110 5.79 11.71 -9.41
N GLU A 111 5.62 11.21 -10.65
CA GLU A 111 5.64 12.02 -11.87
C GLU A 111 4.50 13.05 -11.91
N GLN A 112 3.37 12.74 -11.26
CA GLN A 112 2.25 13.65 -11.10
C GLN A 112 2.36 14.57 -9.87
N GLU A 113 3.51 14.61 -9.21
CA GLU A 113 3.79 15.45 -8.04
C GLU A 113 2.85 15.17 -6.85
N MET A 114 2.44 13.93 -6.64
CA MET A 114 1.74 13.49 -5.46
C MET A 114 2.73 12.91 -4.44
N LEU A 115 2.44 13.11 -3.14
CA LEU A 115 3.22 12.50 -2.07
C LEU A 115 3.14 10.96 -2.14
N THR A 116 4.27 10.30 -2.14
CA THR A 116 4.38 8.85 -2.25
C THR A 116 4.92 8.22 -0.98
N CYS A 117 4.19 7.24 -0.43
CA CYS A 117 4.47 6.66 0.87
C CYS A 117 4.33 5.12 0.85
N PRO A 118 5.06 4.40 -0.03
CA PRO A 118 4.83 2.98 -0.26
C PRO A 118 5.25 2.09 0.90
N TYR A 119 4.50 0.98 1.08
CA TYR A 119 4.91 -0.18 1.85
C TYR A 119 5.97 -0.98 1.12
N VAL A 120 7.00 -1.39 1.86
CA VAL A 120 8.05 -2.30 1.41
C VAL A 120 8.20 -3.46 2.39
N PHE A 121 8.56 -4.62 1.88
CA PHE A 121 8.62 -5.88 2.61
C PHE A 121 10.03 -6.48 2.60
N THR A 122 10.82 -6.16 1.56
CA THR A 122 12.18 -6.63 1.34
C THR A 122 13.09 -5.47 0.97
N GLU A 123 14.40 -5.68 1.02
CA GLU A 123 15.40 -4.71 0.56
C GLU A 123 15.23 -4.38 -0.93
N GLU A 124 14.86 -5.39 -1.74
CA GLU A 124 14.58 -5.19 -3.16
C GLU A 124 13.37 -4.27 -3.36
N HIS A 125 12.28 -4.48 -2.63
CA HIS A 125 11.11 -3.58 -2.66
C HIS A 125 11.48 -2.15 -2.24
N ALA A 126 12.32 -1.99 -1.21
CA ALA A 126 12.78 -0.68 -0.76
C ALA A 126 13.57 0.06 -1.86
N ARG A 127 14.47 -0.65 -2.54
CA ARG A 127 15.24 -0.10 -3.65
C ARG A 127 14.34 0.29 -4.83
N GLN A 128 13.46 -0.61 -5.27
CA GLN A 128 12.55 -0.37 -6.39
C GLN A 128 11.62 0.83 -6.15
N MET A 129 11.06 0.94 -4.94
CA MET A 129 10.18 2.06 -4.57
C MET A 129 10.95 3.38 -4.50
N THR A 130 12.19 3.37 -3.98
CA THR A 130 13.06 4.55 -3.97
C THR A 130 13.38 5.00 -5.40
N GLU A 131 13.76 4.07 -6.28
CA GLU A 131 14.02 4.35 -7.70
C GLU A 131 12.76 4.81 -8.46
N ALA A 132 11.58 4.44 -7.99
CA ALA A 132 10.30 4.92 -8.52
C ALA A 132 9.93 6.33 -8.03
N GLY A 133 10.69 6.92 -7.11
CA GLY A 133 10.47 8.28 -6.61
C GLY A 133 9.66 8.33 -5.32
N ALA A 134 9.76 7.31 -4.45
CA ALA A 134 9.12 7.35 -3.13
C ALA A 134 9.67 8.46 -2.25
N ASP A 135 8.78 9.30 -1.69
CA ASP A 135 9.14 10.33 -0.70
C ASP A 135 9.41 9.72 0.68
N VAL A 136 8.64 8.71 1.05
CA VAL A 136 8.75 8.02 2.33
C VAL A 136 8.59 6.52 2.13
N VAL A 137 9.61 5.75 2.43
CA VAL A 137 9.55 4.27 2.41
C VAL A 137 9.07 3.73 3.76
N VAL A 138 8.01 2.94 3.77
CA VAL A 138 7.41 2.37 4.97
C VAL A 138 7.69 0.87 5.07
N SER A 139 8.57 0.47 5.99
CA SER A 139 8.86 -0.92 6.26
C SER A 139 7.65 -1.62 6.90
N HIS A 140 7.05 -2.57 6.19
CA HIS A 140 5.89 -3.31 6.68
C HIS A 140 6.31 -4.56 7.47
N MET A 141 5.73 -4.75 8.67
CA MET A 141 6.11 -5.83 9.59
C MET A 141 5.17 -7.05 9.56
N GLY A 142 4.26 -7.10 8.61
CA GLY A 142 3.23 -8.14 8.51
C GLY A 142 1.89 -7.74 9.11
N LEU A 143 1.05 -8.71 9.44
CA LEU A 143 -0.29 -8.48 9.95
C LEU A 143 -0.27 -7.96 11.39
N THR A 144 -1.36 -7.27 11.80
CA THR A 144 -1.57 -6.83 13.18
C THR A 144 -1.57 -8.03 14.13
N THR A 145 -0.82 -7.94 15.21
CA THR A 145 -0.51 -9.05 16.13
C THR A 145 -1.14 -8.94 17.49
N SER A 146 -1.73 -7.80 17.83
CA SER A 146 -2.37 -7.55 19.12
C SER A 146 -3.89 -7.45 18.99
N GLY A 147 -4.59 -7.59 20.12
CA GLY A 147 -6.05 -7.61 20.19
C GLY A 147 -6.61 -9.04 20.19
N ASP A 148 -7.94 -9.16 20.22
CA ASP A 148 -8.64 -10.46 20.34
C ASP A 148 -8.45 -11.40 19.13
N ILE A 149 -7.97 -10.87 18.00
CA ILE A 149 -7.85 -11.58 16.71
C ILE A 149 -6.53 -11.24 15.98
N GLY A 150 -5.48 -10.94 16.73
CA GLY A 150 -4.14 -10.68 16.17
C GLY A 150 -3.50 -11.93 15.56
N ALA A 151 -2.62 -11.75 14.57
CA ALA A 151 -1.82 -12.83 13.99
C ALA A 151 -0.65 -13.20 14.92
N GLU A 152 -0.23 -14.48 14.89
CA GLU A 152 0.90 -14.98 15.68
C GLU A 152 2.24 -14.92 14.93
N THR A 153 2.25 -14.45 13.68
CA THR A 153 3.42 -14.39 12.78
C THR A 153 4.23 -13.10 12.89
N ALA A 154 4.18 -12.42 14.04
CA ALA A 154 4.88 -11.15 14.22
C ALA A 154 6.38 -11.32 14.36
N LEU A 155 7.11 -10.36 13.82
CA LEU A 155 8.49 -10.12 14.19
C LEU A 155 8.56 -9.56 15.62
N ASN A 156 9.60 -9.91 16.36
CA ASN A 156 9.92 -9.22 17.61
C ASN A 156 10.53 -7.83 17.31
N LEU A 157 10.73 -7.01 18.36
CA LEU A 157 11.21 -5.64 18.18
C LEU A 157 12.62 -5.56 17.60
N ASP A 158 13.50 -6.49 17.94
CA ASP A 158 14.88 -6.50 17.44
C ASP A 158 14.89 -6.87 15.95
N GLU A 159 14.16 -7.91 15.55
CA GLU A 159 13.96 -8.29 14.13
C GLU A 159 13.31 -7.16 13.31
N ALA A 160 12.36 -6.43 13.89
CA ALA A 160 11.74 -5.28 13.23
C ALA A 160 12.76 -4.14 13.04
N ALA A 161 13.60 -3.86 14.04
CA ALA A 161 14.65 -2.84 13.94
C ALA A 161 15.70 -3.21 12.89
N GLU A 162 16.12 -4.47 12.83
CA GLU A 162 17.05 -4.97 11.82
C GLU A 162 16.47 -4.82 10.40
N ARG A 163 15.20 -5.17 10.21
CA ARG A 163 14.51 -5.00 8.92
C ARG A 163 14.43 -3.53 8.49
N VAL A 164 14.06 -2.63 9.40
CA VAL A 164 14.04 -1.19 9.10
C VAL A 164 15.42 -0.68 8.72
N GLN A 165 16.47 -1.13 9.43
CA GLN A 165 17.84 -0.72 9.12
C GLN A 165 18.27 -1.23 7.73
N ALA A 166 17.96 -2.48 7.39
CA ALA A 166 18.28 -3.04 6.07
C ALA A 166 17.58 -2.26 4.94
N HIS A 167 16.27 -1.99 5.08
CA HIS A 167 15.54 -1.17 4.10
C HIS A 167 16.10 0.25 3.99
N HIS A 168 16.46 0.88 5.12
CA HIS A 168 17.09 2.21 5.12
C HIS A 168 18.42 2.23 4.37
N ASP A 169 19.23 1.19 4.52
CA ASP A 169 20.57 1.15 3.92
C ASP A 169 20.54 1.03 2.39
N VAL A 170 19.49 0.49 1.81
CA VAL A 170 19.30 0.38 0.35
C VAL A 170 18.44 1.51 -0.25
N ALA A 171 17.73 2.28 0.57
CA ALA A 171 16.89 3.41 0.15
C ALA A 171 17.61 4.77 0.17
N LYS A 172 18.93 4.79 0.31
CA LYS A 172 19.78 6.02 0.35
C LYS A 172 20.13 6.56 -1.02
#